data_8520ffaa296737989f1a57e67e013f26
#
_entry.id   8520ffaa296737989f1a57e67e013f26
#
_cell.length_a   1.000
_cell.length_b   1.000
_cell.length_c   1.000
_cell.angle_alpha   90.00
_cell.angle_beta   90.00
_cell.angle_gamma   90.00
#
_symmetry.space_group_name_H-M   'P 1'
#
loop_
_entity.id
_entity.type
_entity.pdbx_description
1 polymer ?
#
loop_
_entity_poly.entity_id
_entity_poly.type
_entity_poly.pdbx_seq_one_letter_code
_entity_poly.pdbx_strand_id
1 'polypeptide(L)' 'MKAASWREMSGEDLEQKVKELTEELFNLRFQLSMGVANNPSRVQQARRDLARAKTILRERQLQGAS' A
#
# COMPACT_ATOMS: atom_id res chain seq x y z
N MET A 1 -9.21 1.16 2.09
CA MET A 1 -9.23 2.03 3.28
C MET A 1 -9.34 3.49 2.87
N LYS A 2 -10.01 4.28 3.67
CA LYS A 2 -10.16 5.70 3.38
C LYS A 2 -8.90 6.47 3.78
N ALA A 3 -8.67 7.59 3.12
CA ALA A 3 -7.50 8.42 3.41
C ALA A 3 -7.40 8.84 4.88
N ALA A 4 -8.54 9.11 5.51
CA ALA A 4 -8.57 9.49 6.92
C ALA A 4 -8.01 8.39 7.82
N SER A 5 -8.30 7.13 7.52
CA SER A 5 -7.78 6.00 8.29
C SER A 5 -6.27 5.91 8.19
N TRP A 6 -5.72 6.16 7.00
CA TRP A 6 -4.29 6.17 6.80
C TRP A 6 -3.60 7.29 7.59
N ARG A 7 -4.25 8.45 7.66
CA ARG A 7 -3.68 9.61 8.35
C ARG A 7 -3.67 9.47 9.87
N GLU A 8 -4.51 8.60 10.41
CA GLU A 8 -4.52 8.32 11.84
C GLU A 8 -3.39 7.39 12.27
N MET A 9 -2.77 6.70 11.32
CA MET A 9 -1.68 5.77 11.62
C MET A 9 -0.39 6.53 11.92
N SER A 10 0.44 5.96 12.79
CA SER A 10 1.77 6.51 13.06
C SER A 10 2.68 6.30 11.84
N GLY A 11 3.82 7.01 11.80
CA GLY A 11 4.79 6.83 10.72
C GLY A 11 5.30 5.40 10.64
N GLU A 12 5.56 4.77 11.78
CA GLU A 12 6.02 3.38 11.81
C GLU A 12 4.95 2.43 11.28
N ASP A 13 3.69 2.66 11.66
CA ASP A 13 2.58 1.84 11.18
C ASP A 13 2.40 2.00 9.68
N LEU A 14 2.56 3.21 9.15
CA LEU A 14 2.48 3.46 7.72
C LEU A 14 3.60 2.73 6.97
N GLU A 15 4.82 2.78 7.50
CA GLU A 15 5.95 2.07 6.88
C GLU A 15 5.70 0.57 6.85
N GLN A 16 5.20 0.02 7.95
CA GLN A 16 4.86 -1.39 8.03
C GLN A 16 3.77 -1.74 7.02
N LYS A 17 2.75 -0.88 6.91
CA LYS A 17 1.67 -1.10 5.96
C LYS A 17 2.15 -1.05 4.52
N VAL A 18 3.06 -0.14 4.20
CA VAL A 18 3.67 -0.06 2.87
C VAL A 18 4.40 -1.36 2.56
N LYS A 19 5.16 -1.89 3.50
CA LYS A 19 5.85 -3.16 3.33
C LYS A 19 4.87 -4.30 3.06
N GLU A 20 3.84 -4.40 3.89
CA GLU A 20 2.83 -5.47 3.74
C GLU A 20 2.14 -5.39 2.39
N LEU A 21 1.75 -4.18 1.98
CA LEU A 21 1.07 -3.99 0.70
C LEU A 21 1.99 -4.27 -0.49
N THR A 22 3.26 -3.93 -0.36
CA THR A 22 4.26 -4.22 -1.40
C THR A 22 4.39 -5.73 -1.58
N GLU A 23 4.51 -6.47 -0.50
CA GLU A 23 4.62 -7.92 -0.54
C GLU A 23 3.34 -8.55 -1.10
N GLU A 24 2.19 -8.07 -0.65
CA GLU A 24 0.91 -8.55 -1.15
C GLU A 24 0.78 -8.32 -2.65
N LEU A 25 1.14 -7.14 -3.12
CA LEU A 25 1.08 -6.81 -4.54
C LEU A 25 2.00 -7.73 -5.35
N PHE A 26 3.21 -7.97 -4.87
CA PHE A 26 4.14 -8.87 -5.52
C PHE A 26 3.57 -10.28 -5.63
N ASN A 27 3.02 -10.79 -4.55
CA ASN A 27 2.43 -12.12 -4.52
C ASN A 27 1.25 -12.23 -5.47
N LEU A 28 0.38 -11.22 -5.48
CA LEU A 28 -0.79 -11.20 -6.36
C LEU A 28 -0.38 -11.18 -7.83
N ARG A 29 0.62 -10.37 -8.17
CA ARG A 29 1.13 -10.31 -9.55
C ARG A 29 1.77 -11.62 -9.95
N PHE A 30 2.52 -12.23 -9.05
CA PHE A 30 3.15 -13.51 -9.30
C PHE A 30 2.09 -14.58 -9.56
N GLN A 31 1.05 -14.63 -8.73
CA GLN A 31 -0.03 -15.59 -8.90
C GLN A 31 -0.77 -15.39 -10.22
N LEU A 32 -1.00 -14.14 -10.61
CA LEU A 32 -1.64 -13.85 -11.89
C LEU A 32 -0.79 -14.33 -13.07
N SER A 33 0.52 -14.10 -13.00
CA SER A 33 1.42 -14.53 -14.08
C SER A 33 1.50 -16.03 -14.21
N MET A 34 1.26 -16.75 -13.13
CA MET A 34 1.23 -18.21 -13.14
C MET A 34 -0.14 -18.79 -13.45
N GLY A 35 -1.16 -17.93 -13.57
CA GLY A 35 -2.52 -18.39 -13.82
C GLY A 35 -3.20 -19.03 -12.62
N VAL A 36 -2.62 -18.89 -11.43
CA VAL A 36 -3.15 -19.49 -10.21
C VAL A 36 -4.27 -18.66 -9.61
N ALA A 37 -4.18 -17.34 -9.73
CA ALA A 37 -5.19 -16.44 -9.21
C ALA A 37 -5.87 -15.68 -10.34
N ASN A 38 -7.17 -15.47 -10.23
CA ASN A 38 -7.96 -14.83 -11.27
C ASN A 38 -8.72 -13.63 -10.74
N ASN A 39 -8.04 -12.78 -9.99
CA ASN A 39 -8.70 -11.60 -9.43
C ASN A 39 -7.89 -10.33 -9.69
N PRO A 40 -7.95 -9.77 -10.90
CA PRO A 40 -7.25 -8.53 -11.22
C PRO A 40 -7.74 -7.34 -10.40
N SER A 41 -8.98 -7.36 -9.94
CA SER A 41 -9.51 -6.31 -9.07
C SER A 41 -8.71 -6.20 -7.79
N ARG A 42 -8.26 -7.32 -7.25
CA ARG A 42 -7.48 -7.34 -6.03
C ARG A 42 -6.10 -6.72 -6.23
N VAL A 43 -5.50 -6.94 -7.39
CA VAL A 43 -4.23 -6.31 -7.75
C VAL A 43 -4.40 -4.78 -7.82
N GLN A 44 -5.46 -4.32 -8.46
CA GLN A 44 -5.74 -2.89 -8.55
C GLN A 44 -5.98 -2.27 -7.18
N GLN A 45 -6.72 -2.98 -6.33
CA GLN A 45 -6.99 -2.51 -4.97
C GLN A 45 -5.70 -2.38 -4.17
N ALA A 46 -4.83 -3.38 -4.24
CA ALA A 46 -3.55 -3.35 -3.55
C ALA A 46 -2.67 -2.21 -4.06
N ARG A 47 -2.66 -1.97 -5.37
CA ARG A 47 -1.91 -0.87 -5.96
C ARG A 47 -2.41 0.48 -5.47
N ARG A 48 -3.72 0.66 -5.41
CA ARG A 48 -4.32 1.90 -4.91
C ARG A 48 -3.97 2.14 -3.45
N ASP A 49 -4.11 1.11 -2.64
CA ASP A 49 -3.81 1.21 -1.21
C ASP A 49 -2.33 1.53 -1.00
N LEU A 50 -1.45 0.86 -1.75
CA LEU A 50 -0.02 1.12 -1.67
C LEU A 50 0.32 2.56 -2.06
N ALA A 51 -0.25 3.04 -3.17
CA ALA A 51 0.00 4.40 -3.62
C ALA A 51 -0.47 5.41 -2.58
N ARG A 52 -1.64 5.16 -1.99
CA ARG A 52 -2.20 6.06 -0.98
C ARG A 52 -1.34 6.07 0.28
N ALA A 53 -0.93 4.90 0.74
CA ALA A 53 -0.06 4.80 1.92
C ALA A 53 1.28 5.49 1.69
N LYS A 54 1.87 5.32 0.53
CA LYS A 54 3.14 5.99 0.18
C LYS A 54 2.97 7.51 0.14
N THR A 55 1.86 7.98 -0.42
CA THR A 55 1.60 9.42 -0.51
C THR A 55 1.50 10.03 0.89
N ILE A 56 0.77 9.40 1.78
CA ILE A 56 0.59 9.91 3.14
C ILE A 56 1.90 9.86 3.91
N LEU A 57 2.66 8.78 3.76
CA LEU A 57 3.96 8.66 4.40
C LEU A 57 4.90 9.76 3.92
N ARG A 58 4.90 10.04 2.62
CA ARG A 58 5.71 11.10 2.05
C ARG A 58 5.30 12.47 2.59
N GLU A 59 3.99 12.72 2.70
CA GLU A 59 3.51 13.97 3.28
C GLU A 59 4.05 14.17 4.70
N ARG A 60 4.03 13.11 5.50
CA ARG A 60 4.54 13.18 6.87
C ARG A 60 6.04 13.42 6.93
N GLN A 61 6.78 12.78 6.04
CA GLN A 61 8.23 12.97 5.97
C GLN A 61 8.56 14.42 5.61
N LEU A 62 7.82 15.01 4.69
CA LEU A 62 8.01 16.39 4.30
C LEU A 62 7.66 17.34 5.46
N GLN A 63 6.60 17.05 6.19
CA GLN A 63 6.23 17.84 7.36
C GLN A 63 7.25 17.72 8.48
N GLY A 64 7.77 16.52 8.69
CA GLY A 64 8.78 16.27 9.71
C GLY A 64 10.14 16.84 9.39
N ALA A 65 10.41 17.10 8.12
CA ALA A 65 11.69 17.65 7.67
C ALA A 65 11.77 19.16 7.76
N SER A 66 10.64 19.82 8.01
CA SER A 66 10.59 21.28 8.07
C SER A 66 10.97 21.84 9.44
#